data_8ee9423a8b0cec3bc219a2027d90de82
#
_entry.id   8ee9423a8b0cec3bc219a2027d90de82
#
_cell.length_a   1.000
_cell.length_b   1.000
_cell.length_c   1.000
_cell.angle_alpha   90.00
_cell.angle_beta   90.00
_cell.angle_gamma   90.00
#
_symmetry.space_group_name_H-M   'P 1'
#
loop_
_entity.id
_entity.type
_entity.pdbx_description
1 polymer ?
#
loop_
_entity_poly.entity_id
_entity_poly.type
_entity_poly.pdbx_seq_one_letter_code
_entity_poly.pdbx_strand_id
1 'polypeptide(L)'
;MGSSAGGVEELRTGLVVPALERGWTVTVTLTPTAGQWLRASGEITELEGLTGLPVRAEPRLPGDSRPHPPVHCYVVAPASANTVAKLALGISDNQALTQVNEAIGTLDLPVIVWPRVNAAHARHPAWEGHIKALHDSGVRLVHGDEVWPLAEPRAGMPGRRYPWEAVLDEAGRTVA
;
A
#
# COMPACT_ATOMS: atom_id res chain seq x y z
N MET A 1 0.61 0.63 4.05
CA MET A 1 -0.75 1.13 3.71
C MET A 1 -1.44 0.17 2.75
N GLY A 2 -2.67 -0.22 3.03
CA GLY A 2 -3.51 -1.00 2.11
C GLY A 2 -4.62 -0.13 1.51
N SER A 3 -4.89 -0.27 0.20
CA SER A 3 -6.03 0.38 -0.45
C SER A 3 -7.07 -0.64 -0.96
N SER A 4 -8.25 -0.17 -1.34
CA SER A 4 -9.36 -1.01 -1.82
C SER A 4 -9.10 -1.56 -3.23
N ALA A 5 -8.17 -2.49 -3.33
CA ALA A 5 -7.84 -3.26 -4.53
C ALA A 5 -7.78 -4.75 -4.17
N GLY A 6 -7.96 -5.63 -5.15
CA GLY A 6 -7.81 -7.07 -4.93
C GLY A 6 -6.41 -7.40 -4.38
N GLY A 7 -6.34 -8.29 -3.41
CA GLY A 7 -5.15 -8.60 -2.63
C GLY A 7 -5.13 -7.97 -1.24
N VAL A 8 -5.95 -6.94 -0.97
CA VAL A 8 -6.00 -6.35 0.37
C VAL A 8 -6.49 -7.36 1.42
N GLU A 9 -7.29 -8.31 1.03
CA GLU A 9 -7.74 -9.43 1.84
C GLU A 9 -6.61 -10.38 2.27
N GLU A 10 -5.51 -10.41 1.52
CA GLU A 10 -4.30 -11.17 1.83
C GLU A 10 -3.21 -10.32 2.49
N LEU A 11 -3.48 -9.06 2.82
CA LEU A 11 -2.49 -8.13 3.41
C LEU A 11 -1.81 -8.74 4.64
N ARG A 12 -2.58 -9.41 5.50
CA ARG A 12 -2.07 -10.03 6.72
C ARG A 12 -1.09 -11.14 6.42
N THR A 13 -1.51 -12.13 5.62
CA THR A 13 -0.72 -13.33 5.34
C THR A 13 0.39 -13.11 4.32
N GLY A 14 0.17 -12.21 3.36
CA GLY A 14 1.12 -11.96 2.29
C GLY A 14 2.19 -10.92 2.62
N LEU A 15 1.88 -9.94 3.46
CA LEU A 15 2.80 -8.83 3.75
C LEU A 15 3.14 -8.70 5.24
N VAL A 16 2.12 -8.64 6.13
CA VAL A 16 2.35 -8.31 7.54
C VAL A 16 3.07 -9.44 8.28
N VAL A 17 2.60 -10.67 8.17
CA VAL A 17 3.24 -11.82 8.82
C VAL A 17 4.68 -12.00 8.34
N PRO A 18 4.98 -12.06 7.03
CA PRO A 18 6.37 -12.19 6.58
C PRO A 18 7.28 -11.01 6.96
N ALA A 19 6.73 -9.79 7.08
CA ALA A 19 7.50 -8.63 7.56
C ALA A 19 7.86 -8.76 9.05
N LEU A 20 6.92 -9.24 9.89
CA LEU A 20 7.19 -9.53 11.30
C LEU A 20 8.22 -10.66 11.47
N GLU A 21 8.15 -11.71 10.64
CA GLU A 21 9.13 -12.80 10.61
C GLU A 21 10.55 -12.32 10.23
N ARG A 22 10.66 -11.24 9.45
CA ARG A 22 11.91 -10.54 9.14
C ARG A 22 12.40 -9.65 10.30
N GLY A 23 11.69 -9.62 11.43
CA GLY A 23 12.01 -8.82 12.62
C GLY A 23 11.60 -7.34 12.50
N TRP A 24 10.76 -6.98 11.53
CA TRP A 24 10.32 -5.60 11.37
C TRP A 24 9.14 -5.27 12.30
N THR A 25 9.10 -4.04 12.78
CA THR A 25 7.90 -3.50 13.42
C THR A 25 6.96 -2.98 12.34
N VAL A 26 5.73 -3.49 12.32
CA VAL A 26 4.76 -3.15 11.26
C VAL A 26 3.61 -2.33 11.83
N THR A 27 3.31 -1.21 11.20
CA THR A 27 2.09 -0.43 11.43
C THR A 27 1.17 -0.49 10.22
N VAL A 28 -0.13 -0.58 10.43
CA VAL A 28 -1.09 -0.70 9.33
C VAL A 28 -2.01 0.52 9.29
N THR A 29 -2.00 1.19 8.14
CA THR A 29 -2.97 2.25 7.82
C THR A 29 -3.70 1.87 6.53
N LEU A 30 -5.01 1.99 6.52
CA LEU A 30 -5.88 1.61 5.41
C LEU A 30 -6.57 2.84 4.83
N THR A 31 -6.89 2.81 3.54
CA THR A 31 -7.88 3.75 3.01
C THR A 31 -9.25 3.45 3.64
N PRO A 32 -10.18 4.43 3.75
CA PRO A 32 -11.47 4.20 4.39
C PRO A 32 -12.22 2.97 3.85
N THR A 33 -12.26 2.78 2.53
CA THR A 33 -12.93 1.62 1.92
C THR A 33 -12.22 0.30 2.26
N ALA A 34 -10.89 0.26 2.23
CA ALA A 34 -10.14 -0.92 2.64
C ALA A 34 -10.38 -1.25 4.13
N GLY A 35 -10.45 -0.22 4.96
CA GLY A 35 -10.80 -0.36 6.38
C GLY A 35 -12.20 -0.95 6.59
N GLN A 36 -13.19 -0.54 5.80
CA GLN A 36 -14.53 -1.13 5.82
C GLN A 36 -14.51 -2.61 5.43
N TRP A 37 -13.81 -2.97 4.35
CA TRP A 37 -13.71 -4.36 3.89
C TRP A 37 -13.05 -5.27 4.92
N LEU A 38 -11.90 -4.86 5.45
CA LEU A 38 -11.15 -5.66 6.41
C LEU A 38 -11.82 -5.71 7.80
N ARG A 39 -12.62 -4.70 8.15
CA ARG A 39 -13.47 -4.75 9.35
C ARG A 39 -14.59 -5.78 9.18
N ALA A 40 -15.24 -5.80 8.03
CA ALA A 40 -16.32 -6.74 7.73
C ALA A 40 -15.86 -8.20 7.72
N SER A 41 -14.60 -8.47 7.37
CA SER A 41 -14.01 -9.81 7.38
C SER A 41 -13.33 -10.20 8.71
N GLY A 42 -13.26 -9.30 9.70
CA GLY A 42 -12.57 -9.53 10.97
C GLY A 42 -11.04 -9.35 10.91
N GLU A 43 -10.46 -9.08 9.76
CA GLU A 43 -9.02 -8.96 9.55
C GLU A 43 -8.36 -7.80 10.32
N ILE A 44 -9.12 -6.74 10.68
CA ILE A 44 -8.57 -5.65 11.51
C ILE A 44 -8.13 -6.19 12.88
N THR A 45 -8.98 -6.96 13.56
CA THR A 45 -8.67 -7.55 14.87
C THR A 45 -7.45 -8.47 14.81
N GLU A 46 -7.33 -9.27 13.75
CA GLU A 46 -6.19 -10.16 13.54
C GLU A 46 -4.88 -9.35 13.32
N LEU A 47 -4.94 -8.28 12.52
CA LEU A 47 -3.80 -7.40 12.28
C LEU A 47 -3.35 -6.70 13.56
N GLU A 48 -4.28 -6.19 14.37
CA GLU A 48 -3.98 -5.55 15.66
C GLU A 48 -3.37 -6.55 16.66
N GLY A 49 -3.91 -7.78 16.71
CA GLY A 49 -3.36 -8.86 17.54
C GLY A 49 -1.93 -9.23 17.17
N LEU A 50 -1.60 -9.29 15.88
CA LEU A 50 -0.27 -9.63 15.38
C LEU A 50 0.75 -8.51 15.58
N THR A 51 0.37 -7.27 15.30
CA THR A 51 1.29 -6.12 15.34
C THR A 51 1.42 -5.52 16.74
N GLY A 52 0.45 -5.76 17.62
CA GLY A 52 0.33 -5.08 18.92
C GLY A 52 0.01 -3.59 18.79
N LEU A 53 -0.38 -3.12 17.61
CA LEU A 53 -0.62 -1.71 17.29
C LEU A 53 -2.00 -1.55 16.61
N PRO A 54 -2.69 -0.41 16.83
CA PRO A 54 -4.00 -0.19 16.22
C PRO A 54 -3.91 -0.06 14.71
N VAL A 55 -4.85 -0.67 13.99
CA VAL A 55 -5.04 -0.44 12.55
C VAL A 55 -5.82 0.85 12.34
N ARG A 56 -5.29 1.73 11.50
CA ARG A 56 -5.86 3.06 11.25
C ARG A 56 -6.53 3.12 9.88
N ALA A 57 -7.76 3.61 9.84
CA ALA A 57 -8.47 3.94 8.59
C ALA A 57 -9.03 5.37 8.60
N GLU A 58 -9.14 5.97 9.80
CA GLU A 58 -9.69 7.30 10.03
C GLU A 58 -8.64 8.24 10.62
N PRO A 59 -8.74 9.55 10.40
CA PRO A 59 -7.89 10.52 11.03
C PRO A 59 -8.10 10.52 12.56
N ARG A 60 -7.04 10.80 13.30
CA ARG A 60 -7.15 11.09 14.75
C ARG A 60 -7.75 12.47 14.98
N LEU A 61 -8.35 12.67 16.14
CA LEU A 61 -8.78 13.99 16.56
C LEU A 61 -7.57 14.87 16.95
N PRO A 62 -7.70 16.20 16.80
CA PRO A 62 -6.71 17.12 17.37
C PRO A 62 -6.56 16.87 18.86
N GLY A 63 -5.35 16.65 19.32
CA GLY A 63 -5.08 16.32 20.74
C GLY A 63 -4.92 14.84 21.05
N ASP A 64 -5.33 13.93 20.20
CA ASP A 64 -5.02 12.51 20.35
C ASP A 64 -3.51 12.25 20.20
N SER A 65 -2.97 11.33 20.99
CA SER A 65 -1.60 10.86 20.82
C SER A 65 -1.42 10.18 19.45
N ARG A 66 -0.18 10.18 18.94
CA ARG A 66 0.17 9.42 17.74
C ARG A 66 0.21 7.93 18.08
N PRO A 67 -0.67 7.09 17.50
CA PRO A 67 -0.76 5.68 17.87
C PRO A 67 0.34 4.80 17.26
N HIS A 68 1.01 5.28 16.20
CA HIS A 68 2.09 4.57 15.54
C HIS A 68 3.44 5.22 15.86
N PRO A 69 4.50 4.41 16.06
CA PRO A 69 5.86 4.93 16.19
C PRO A 69 6.33 5.56 14.85
N PRO A 70 7.45 6.31 14.87
CA PRO A 70 8.13 6.70 13.64
C PRO A 70 8.48 5.48 12.79
N VAL A 71 8.35 5.60 11.46
CA VAL A 71 8.62 4.52 10.51
C VAL A 71 9.82 4.86 9.63
N HIS A 72 10.53 3.84 9.14
CA HIS A 72 11.71 3.97 8.29
C HIS A 72 11.38 3.82 6.79
N CYS A 73 10.23 3.28 6.45
CA CYS A 73 9.73 3.28 5.09
C CYS A 73 8.19 3.16 5.06
N TYR A 74 7.60 3.56 3.95
CA TYR A 74 6.19 3.34 3.66
C TYR A 74 6.03 2.34 2.52
N VAL A 75 5.15 1.35 2.73
CA VAL A 75 4.74 0.39 1.70
C VAL A 75 3.26 0.59 1.40
N VAL A 76 2.92 0.87 0.15
CA VAL A 76 1.53 1.00 -0.34
C VAL A 76 1.21 -0.21 -1.21
N ALA A 77 0.62 -1.22 -0.60
CA ALA A 77 0.36 -2.50 -1.25
C ALA A 77 -0.91 -3.16 -0.68
N PRO A 78 -1.89 -3.49 -1.53
CA PRO A 78 -2.00 -3.09 -2.92
C PRO A 78 -2.39 -1.60 -3.06
N ALA A 79 -2.02 -0.97 -4.19
CA ALA A 79 -2.43 0.38 -4.55
C ALA A 79 -3.43 0.33 -5.73
N SER A 80 -4.68 0.75 -5.51
CA SER A 80 -5.66 0.87 -6.59
C SER A 80 -5.30 2.00 -7.55
N ALA A 81 -5.86 2.00 -8.76
CA ALA A 81 -5.67 3.09 -9.73
C ALA A 81 -6.00 4.48 -9.15
N ASN A 82 -7.07 4.56 -8.33
CA ASN A 82 -7.43 5.78 -7.61
C ASN A 82 -6.32 6.21 -6.62
N THR A 83 -5.75 5.25 -5.88
CA THR A 83 -4.67 5.54 -4.92
C THR A 83 -3.42 6.01 -5.66
N VAL A 84 -3.02 5.34 -6.74
CA VAL A 84 -1.88 5.74 -7.59
C VAL A 84 -2.07 7.16 -8.12
N ALA A 85 -3.24 7.48 -8.69
CA ALA A 85 -3.54 8.80 -9.20
C ALA A 85 -3.47 9.88 -8.11
N LYS A 86 -4.05 9.61 -6.93
CA LYS A 86 -4.03 10.57 -5.82
C LYS A 86 -2.64 10.82 -5.28
N LEU A 87 -1.81 9.80 -5.15
CA LEU A 87 -0.40 9.95 -4.75
C LEU A 87 0.37 10.76 -5.78
N ALA A 88 0.21 10.46 -7.07
CA ALA A 88 0.88 11.19 -8.15
C ALA A 88 0.48 12.68 -8.23
N LEU A 89 -0.72 13.02 -7.79
CA LEU A 89 -1.27 14.37 -7.78
C LEU A 89 -1.16 15.07 -6.42
N GLY A 90 -0.61 14.43 -5.39
CA GLY A 90 -0.50 14.98 -4.03
C GLY A 90 -1.85 15.13 -3.31
N ILE A 91 -2.89 14.40 -3.72
CA ILE A 91 -4.22 14.46 -3.09
C ILE A 91 -4.24 13.67 -1.79
N SER A 92 -4.55 14.36 -0.69
CA SER A 92 -4.50 13.84 0.70
C SER A 92 -5.90 13.88 1.35
N ASP A 93 -6.89 13.25 0.73
CA ASP A 93 -8.29 13.29 1.15
C ASP A 93 -8.66 12.26 2.23
N ASN A 94 -7.70 11.49 2.71
CA ASN A 94 -7.86 10.57 3.83
C ASN A 94 -6.53 10.37 4.56
N GLN A 95 -6.59 9.78 5.77
CA GLN A 95 -5.42 9.60 6.65
C GLN A 95 -4.27 8.84 5.98
N ALA A 96 -4.57 7.79 5.23
CA ALA A 96 -3.57 6.96 4.59
C ALA A 96 -2.80 7.74 3.50
N LEU A 97 -3.51 8.48 2.65
CA LEU A 97 -2.91 9.33 1.62
C LEU A 97 -2.15 10.50 2.22
N THR A 98 -2.66 11.13 3.29
CA THR A 98 -1.96 12.20 4.00
C THR A 98 -0.58 11.74 4.46
N GLN A 99 -0.49 10.57 5.10
CA GLN A 99 0.79 10.03 5.58
C GLN A 99 1.76 9.70 4.45
N VAL A 100 1.27 9.08 3.37
CA VAL A 100 2.15 8.69 2.26
C VAL A 100 2.60 9.90 1.44
N ASN A 101 1.73 10.88 1.20
CA ASN A 101 2.13 12.11 0.51
C ASN A 101 3.13 12.94 1.33
N GLU A 102 2.98 12.98 2.66
CA GLU A 102 3.97 13.58 3.56
C GLU A 102 5.32 12.82 3.45
N ALA A 103 5.28 11.48 3.41
CA ALA A 103 6.47 10.66 3.25
C ALA A 103 7.18 10.88 1.90
N ILE A 104 6.43 11.00 0.79
CA ILE A 104 7.00 11.30 -0.54
C ILE A 104 7.75 12.63 -0.52
N GLY A 105 7.28 13.61 0.24
CA GLY A 105 7.95 14.90 0.41
C GLY A 105 9.05 14.93 1.47
N THR A 106 9.26 13.83 2.21
CA THR A 106 10.25 13.76 3.28
C THR A 106 11.55 13.17 2.76
N LEU A 107 12.67 13.88 2.97
CA LEU A 107 13.99 13.41 2.57
C LEU A 107 14.34 12.09 3.29
N ASP A 108 14.97 11.18 2.58
CA ASP A 108 15.48 9.90 3.10
C ASP A 108 14.41 8.97 3.71
N LEU A 109 13.13 9.19 3.38
CA LEU A 109 12.04 8.31 3.79
C LEU A 109 11.46 7.56 2.57
N PRO A 110 11.91 6.31 2.34
CA PRO A 110 11.50 5.54 1.18
C PRO A 110 10.00 5.25 1.14
N VAL A 111 9.42 5.36 -0.04
CA VAL A 111 8.04 4.97 -0.33
C VAL A 111 8.04 3.92 -1.44
N ILE A 112 7.48 2.75 -1.15
CA ILE A 112 7.32 1.65 -2.09
C ILE A 112 5.83 1.53 -2.45
N VAL A 113 5.53 1.43 -3.73
CA VAL A 113 4.14 1.29 -4.21
C VAL A 113 4.03 0.09 -5.14
N TRP A 114 3.11 -0.82 -4.82
CA TRP A 114 2.69 -1.87 -5.74
C TRP A 114 1.31 -1.52 -6.33
N PRO A 115 1.26 -1.04 -7.60
CA PRO A 115 0.02 -0.78 -8.30
C PRO A 115 -0.72 -2.09 -8.62
N ARG A 116 -1.95 -2.22 -8.11
CA ARG A 116 -2.84 -3.35 -8.40
C ARG A 116 -3.99 -2.89 -9.28
N VAL A 117 -3.77 -2.95 -10.58
CA VAL A 117 -4.69 -2.48 -11.62
C VAL A 117 -4.91 -3.56 -12.68
N ASN A 118 -5.88 -3.38 -13.55
CA ASN A 118 -6.06 -4.20 -14.74
C ASN A 118 -5.57 -3.47 -16.01
N ALA A 119 -5.50 -4.17 -17.13
CA ALA A 119 -4.99 -3.63 -18.38
C ALA A 119 -5.78 -2.40 -18.87
N ALA A 120 -7.09 -2.33 -18.64
CA ALA A 120 -7.88 -1.16 -19.04
C ALA A 120 -7.52 0.09 -18.22
N HIS A 121 -7.26 -0.04 -16.92
CA HIS A 121 -6.75 1.07 -16.11
C HIS A 121 -5.38 1.55 -16.58
N ALA A 122 -4.49 0.61 -16.92
CA ALA A 122 -3.15 0.94 -17.41
C ALA A 122 -3.16 1.57 -18.81
N ARG A 123 -4.19 1.34 -19.60
CA ARG A 123 -4.38 2.03 -20.90
C ARG A 123 -5.06 3.39 -20.79
N HIS A 124 -5.50 3.81 -19.60
CA HIS A 124 -6.06 5.14 -19.42
C HIS A 124 -5.00 6.21 -19.76
N PRO A 125 -5.33 7.26 -20.54
CA PRO A 125 -4.35 8.26 -21.00
C PRO A 125 -3.53 8.92 -19.90
N ALA A 126 -4.06 9.05 -18.68
CA ALA A 126 -3.34 9.64 -17.55
C ALA A 126 -2.38 8.65 -16.84
N TRP A 127 -2.48 7.35 -17.11
CA TRP A 127 -1.78 6.33 -16.32
C TRP A 127 -0.26 6.49 -16.36
N GLU A 128 0.31 6.56 -17.56
CA GLU A 128 1.76 6.73 -17.74
C GLU A 128 2.28 8.00 -17.05
N GLY A 129 1.50 9.09 -17.12
CA GLY A 129 1.83 10.32 -16.42
C GLY A 129 1.86 10.16 -14.90
N HIS A 130 0.93 9.38 -14.32
CA HIS A 130 0.93 9.11 -12.88
C HIS A 130 2.13 8.24 -12.46
N ILE A 131 2.41 7.19 -13.19
CA ILE A 131 3.57 6.31 -12.94
C ILE A 131 4.87 7.11 -13.03
N LYS A 132 5.02 7.92 -14.08
CA LYS A 132 6.19 8.79 -14.26
C LYS A 132 6.34 9.78 -13.10
N ALA A 133 5.28 10.45 -12.70
CA ALA A 133 5.31 11.42 -11.60
C ALA A 133 5.75 10.79 -10.27
N LEU A 134 5.26 9.59 -9.96
CA LEU A 134 5.69 8.85 -8.77
C LEU A 134 7.16 8.44 -8.88
N HIS A 135 7.59 7.92 -10.02
CA HIS A 135 8.98 7.54 -10.24
C HIS A 135 9.93 8.76 -10.09
N ASP A 136 9.59 9.88 -10.73
CA ASP A 136 10.40 11.10 -10.69
C ASP A 136 10.48 11.71 -9.27
N SER A 137 9.48 11.44 -8.41
CA SER A 137 9.49 11.83 -6.99
C SER A 137 10.25 10.85 -6.08
N GLY A 138 10.91 9.84 -6.64
CA GLY A 138 11.70 8.87 -5.88
C GLY A 138 10.90 7.70 -5.30
N VAL A 139 9.61 7.58 -5.64
CA VAL A 139 8.80 6.42 -5.25
C VAL A 139 9.29 5.16 -5.97
N ARG A 140 9.53 4.09 -5.23
CA ARG A 140 9.92 2.79 -5.76
C ARG A 140 8.68 2.01 -6.16
N LEU A 141 8.56 1.76 -7.46
CA LEU A 141 7.40 1.09 -8.04
C LEU A 141 7.68 -0.40 -8.24
N VAL A 142 6.90 -1.25 -7.59
CA VAL A 142 6.93 -2.71 -7.77
C VAL A 142 5.88 -3.05 -8.82
N HIS A 143 6.26 -3.00 -10.10
CA HIS A 143 5.35 -3.20 -11.23
C HIS A 143 6.08 -3.76 -12.46
N GLY A 144 5.34 -4.03 -13.53
CA GLY A 144 5.85 -4.59 -14.79
C GLY A 144 5.38 -6.02 -15.00
N ASP A 145 5.56 -6.50 -16.23
CA ASP A 145 5.05 -7.81 -16.65
C ASP A 145 5.72 -8.98 -15.93
N GLU A 146 6.98 -8.82 -15.54
CA GLU A 146 7.73 -9.82 -14.76
C GLU A 146 7.22 -9.93 -13.31
N VAL A 147 6.65 -8.84 -12.77
CA VAL A 147 6.13 -8.80 -11.39
C VAL A 147 4.64 -9.14 -11.37
N TRP A 148 3.87 -8.40 -12.15
CA TRP A 148 2.43 -8.52 -12.21
C TRP A 148 1.91 -8.20 -13.62
N PRO A 149 1.92 -9.19 -14.57
CA PRO A 149 1.31 -9.01 -15.88
C PRO A 149 -0.16 -8.62 -15.76
N LEU A 150 -0.57 -7.61 -16.51
CA LEU A 150 -1.91 -7.05 -16.43
C LEU A 150 -2.94 -7.96 -17.11
N ALA A 151 -4.06 -8.19 -16.42
CA ALA A 151 -5.21 -8.90 -17.00
C ALA A 151 -6.22 -7.92 -17.57
N GLU A 152 -6.97 -8.34 -18.58
CA GLU A 152 -8.15 -7.62 -19.04
C GLU A 152 -9.22 -7.57 -17.93
N PRO A 153 -10.10 -6.54 -17.91
CA PRO A 153 -11.21 -6.48 -16.99
C PRO A 153 -12.06 -7.75 -17.05
N ARG A 154 -12.38 -8.30 -15.87
CA ARG A 154 -13.17 -9.54 -15.71
C ARG A 154 -12.47 -10.81 -16.22
N ALA A 155 -11.27 -10.74 -16.75
CA ALA A 155 -10.48 -11.93 -17.00
C ALA A 155 -10.03 -12.50 -15.65
N GLY A 156 -10.50 -13.70 -15.31
CA GLY A 156 -10.01 -14.42 -14.14
C GLY A 156 -8.54 -14.79 -14.32
N MET A 157 -7.79 -14.78 -13.25
CA MET A 157 -6.40 -15.27 -13.22
C MET A 157 -6.29 -16.33 -12.13
N PRO A 158 -6.92 -17.50 -12.31
CA PRO A 158 -6.94 -18.54 -11.28
C PRO A 158 -5.52 -19.03 -10.99
N GLY A 159 -5.23 -19.24 -9.69
CA GLY A 159 -3.94 -19.77 -9.22
C GLY A 159 -2.78 -18.77 -9.22
N ARG A 160 -3.00 -17.53 -9.56
CA ARG A 160 -1.96 -16.52 -9.54
C ARG A 160 -1.75 -15.98 -8.11
N ARG A 161 -0.51 -16.00 -7.66
CA ARG A 161 -0.12 -15.41 -6.37
C ARG A 161 0.22 -13.93 -6.54
N TYR A 162 -0.19 -13.12 -5.59
CA TYR A 162 0.22 -11.70 -5.53
C TYR A 162 1.73 -11.60 -5.26
N PRO A 163 2.40 -10.55 -5.76
CA PRO A 163 3.85 -10.41 -5.70
C PRO A 163 4.33 -9.86 -4.34
N TRP A 164 3.83 -10.43 -3.24
CA TRP A 164 4.16 -9.97 -1.90
C TRP A 164 5.65 -10.04 -1.61
N GLU A 165 6.32 -11.08 -2.09
CA GLU A 165 7.76 -11.25 -1.90
C GLU A 165 8.55 -10.13 -2.60
N ALA A 166 8.18 -9.75 -3.82
CA ALA A 166 8.82 -8.64 -4.52
C ALA A 166 8.63 -7.30 -3.77
N VAL A 167 7.47 -7.09 -3.14
CA VAL A 167 7.20 -5.92 -2.31
C VAL A 167 8.09 -5.93 -1.06
N LEU A 168 8.19 -7.08 -0.39
CA LEU A 168 9.01 -7.26 0.81
C LEU A 168 10.50 -7.10 0.52
N ASP A 169 10.97 -7.62 -0.60
CA ASP A 169 12.38 -7.50 -1.01
C ASP A 169 12.74 -6.05 -1.33
N GLU A 170 11.84 -5.31 -2.00
CA GLU A 170 12.05 -3.89 -2.25
C GLU A 170 12.09 -3.09 -0.94
N ALA A 171 11.19 -3.40 0.01
CA ALA A 171 11.23 -2.80 1.34
C ALA A 171 12.52 -3.15 2.09
N GLY A 172 12.96 -4.40 2.05
CA GLY A 172 14.22 -4.86 2.68
C GLY A 172 15.45 -4.13 2.18
N ARG A 173 15.51 -3.81 0.88
CA ARG A 173 16.62 -3.01 0.31
C ARG A 173 16.68 -1.58 0.80
N THR A 174 15.64 -1.08 1.43
CA THR A 174 15.56 0.31 1.91
C THR A 174 15.83 0.45 3.40
N VAL A 175 15.69 -0.63 4.18
CA VAL A 175 15.86 -0.60 5.65
C VAL A 175 17.14 -1.31 6.11
N ALA A 176 17.92 -1.84 5.17
CA ALA A 176 19.27 -2.40 5.41
C ALA A 176 20.30 -1.28 5.45
#